data_e1ef6400296607ada9175566e51aea26
#
_entry.id   e1ef6400296607ada9175566e51aea26
#
_cell.length_a   1.000
_cell.length_b   1.000
_cell.length_c   1.000
_cell.angle_alpha   90.00
_cell.angle_beta   90.00
_cell.angle_gamma   90.00
#
_symmetry.space_group_name_H-M   'P 1'
#
loop_
_entity.id
_entity.type
_entity.pdbx_description
1 polymer ?
#
loop_
_entity_poly.entity_id
_entity_poly.type
_entity_poly.pdbx_seq_one_letter_code
_entity_poly.pdbx_strand_id
1 'polypeptide(L)'
;MTFQYQRLADQLAHKIYQHELQPQQKLSSLREFARQQSISLSTAQQCYELLEAKGLIYVKAKSGYFVSSRQYQSAAPKSPSFESKARQVSNLDLQNQIQTASIQNHLTPLGAIQLSPHLIPVDGLRRSLQRALKHCQPEDFLYCNKQGHEQLRKALSDHWREDGIYVATEDIFITNGCMPALSLLIQQISQEGDSILIPTPTFNGQLQMLASLKRKIIEIPADHRGIDLERLEFFMKQGDAKLCLLTANFQNPL
;
A
#
# COMPACT_ATOMS: atom_id res chain seq x y z
N MET A 1 18.37 -6.89 -13.70
CA MET A 1 19.54 -6.05 -14.09
C MET A 1 19.20 -4.59 -13.93
N THR A 2 19.92 -3.83 -13.11
CA THR A 2 19.67 -2.40 -12.89
C THR A 2 20.34 -1.61 -14.01
N PHE A 3 19.63 -0.71 -14.66
CA PHE A 3 20.20 0.12 -15.74
C PHE A 3 21.23 1.10 -15.19
N GLN A 4 22.21 1.48 -16.03
CA GLN A 4 23.33 2.35 -15.63
C GLN A 4 22.85 3.71 -15.09
N TYR A 5 21.82 4.32 -15.70
CA TYR A 5 21.26 5.58 -15.23
C TYR A 5 20.62 5.47 -13.86
N GLN A 6 19.98 4.33 -13.53
CA GLN A 6 19.40 4.09 -12.21
C GLN A 6 20.46 4.03 -11.12
N ARG A 7 21.53 3.27 -11.37
CA ARG A 7 22.66 3.16 -10.43
C ARG A 7 23.30 4.52 -10.15
N LEU A 8 23.48 5.35 -11.17
CA LEU A 8 24.03 6.71 -11.02
C LEU A 8 23.05 7.64 -10.28
N ALA A 9 21.75 7.54 -10.54
CA ALA A 9 20.75 8.28 -9.81
C ALA A 9 20.71 7.89 -8.33
N ASP A 10 20.82 6.61 -8.00
CA ASP A 10 20.87 6.15 -6.62
C ASP A 10 22.15 6.60 -5.89
N GLN A 11 23.29 6.63 -6.58
CA GLN A 11 24.53 7.19 -6.03
C GLN A 11 24.41 8.70 -5.74
N LEU A 12 23.84 9.48 -6.66
CA LEU A 12 23.61 10.91 -6.43
C LEU A 12 22.56 11.15 -5.34
N ALA A 13 21.49 10.34 -5.30
CA ALA A 13 20.49 10.41 -4.24
C ALA A 13 21.13 10.13 -2.87
N HIS A 14 22.01 9.13 -2.78
CA HIS A 14 22.75 8.84 -1.55
C HIS A 14 23.60 10.04 -1.09
N LYS A 15 24.32 10.70 -2.00
CA LYS A 15 25.10 11.91 -1.69
C LYS A 15 24.23 13.07 -1.19
N ILE A 16 23.02 13.23 -1.77
CA ILE A 16 22.04 14.23 -1.31
C ILE A 16 21.56 13.88 0.10
N TYR A 17 21.21 12.63 0.37
CA TYR A 17 20.76 12.18 1.69
C TYR A 17 21.85 12.26 2.77
N GLN A 18 23.11 12.03 2.39
CA GLN A 18 24.26 12.15 3.31
C GLN A 18 24.75 13.61 3.48
N HIS A 19 24.04 14.59 2.89
CA HIS A 19 24.43 16.01 2.90
C HIS A 19 25.81 16.32 2.28
N GLU A 20 26.35 15.42 1.47
CA GLU A 20 27.54 15.71 0.66
C GLU A 20 27.23 16.73 -0.44
N LEU A 21 25.98 16.74 -0.94
CA LEU A 21 25.42 17.75 -1.82
C LEU A 21 24.40 18.58 -1.03
N GLN A 22 24.71 19.87 -0.87
CA GLN A 22 23.89 20.75 -0.03
C GLN A 22 22.59 21.19 -0.73
N PRO A 23 21.49 21.44 0.02
CA PRO A 23 20.28 22.05 -0.54
C PRO A 23 20.60 23.32 -1.32
N GLN A 24 19.95 23.50 -2.47
CA GLN A 24 20.16 24.60 -3.43
C GLN A 24 21.55 24.59 -4.11
N GLN A 25 22.39 23.62 -3.84
CA GLN A 25 23.66 23.47 -4.55
C GLN A 25 23.40 23.18 -6.02
N LYS A 26 24.15 23.87 -6.90
CA LYS A 26 24.10 23.66 -8.33
C LYS A 26 24.82 22.35 -8.69
N LEU A 27 24.15 21.49 -9.45
CA LEU A 27 24.74 20.27 -10.02
C LEU A 27 25.50 20.58 -11.32
N SER A 28 26.37 19.67 -11.71
CA SER A 28 27.05 19.69 -13.01
C SER A 28 26.02 19.74 -14.15
N SER A 29 26.37 20.42 -15.25
CA SER A 29 25.53 20.34 -16.44
C SER A 29 25.46 18.91 -16.98
N LEU A 30 24.41 18.57 -17.71
CA LEU A 30 24.27 17.22 -18.31
C LEU A 30 25.51 16.80 -19.12
N ARG A 31 26.09 17.73 -19.89
CA ARG A 31 27.32 17.48 -20.67
C ARG A 31 28.54 17.24 -19.79
N GLU A 32 28.68 18.02 -18.74
CA GLU A 32 29.75 17.88 -17.75
C GLU A 32 29.63 16.57 -16.99
N PHE A 33 28.44 16.24 -16.51
CA PHE A 33 28.14 14.99 -15.80
C PHE A 33 28.38 13.76 -16.69
N ALA A 34 27.93 13.81 -17.95
CA ALA A 34 28.18 12.76 -18.92
C ALA A 34 29.68 12.51 -19.12
N ARG A 35 30.48 13.59 -19.23
CA ARG A 35 31.93 13.52 -19.35
C ARG A 35 32.59 12.93 -18.11
N GLN A 36 32.21 13.40 -16.91
CA GLN A 36 32.77 12.95 -15.64
C GLN A 36 32.48 11.48 -15.36
N GLN A 37 31.32 10.99 -15.77
CA GLN A 37 30.91 9.59 -15.56
C GLN A 37 31.21 8.68 -16.75
N SER A 38 31.80 9.21 -17.83
CA SER A 38 32.08 8.47 -19.08
C SER A 38 30.84 7.75 -19.64
N ILE A 39 29.72 8.47 -19.71
CA ILE A 39 28.43 7.97 -20.19
C ILE A 39 27.87 8.83 -21.34
N SER A 40 26.84 8.30 -22.02
CA SER A 40 26.12 9.07 -23.04
C SER A 40 25.33 10.23 -22.44
N LEU A 41 25.09 11.27 -23.24
CA LEU A 41 24.25 12.40 -22.81
C LEU A 41 22.82 11.95 -22.47
N SER A 42 22.28 10.99 -23.22
CA SER A 42 20.95 10.42 -22.94
C SER A 42 20.88 9.68 -21.60
N THR A 43 21.94 8.93 -21.24
CA THR A 43 22.02 8.26 -19.94
C THR A 43 22.12 9.29 -18.79
N ALA A 44 22.86 10.37 -18.99
CA ALA A 44 22.95 11.48 -18.03
C ALA A 44 21.59 12.18 -17.86
N GLN A 45 20.87 12.39 -18.95
CA GLN A 45 19.54 12.98 -18.94
C GLN A 45 18.55 12.10 -18.18
N GLN A 46 18.47 10.80 -18.48
CA GLN A 46 17.61 9.85 -17.76
C GLN A 46 17.92 9.79 -16.26
N CYS A 47 19.21 9.90 -15.89
CA CYS A 47 19.62 9.95 -14.49
C CYS A 47 19.04 11.19 -13.78
N TYR A 48 19.12 12.36 -14.40
CA TYR A 48 18.63 13.60 -13.81
C TYR A 48 17.09 13.66 -13.82
N GLU A 49 16.44 13.20 -14.87
CA GLU A 49 14.96 13.05 -14.92
C GLU A 49 14.44 12.14 -13.80
N LEU A 50 15.15 11.04 -13.50
CA LEU A 50 14.79 10.17 -12.39
C LEU A 50 14.96 10.84 -11.03
N LEU A 51 16.01 11.63 -10.83
CA LEU A 51 16.22 12.42 -9.61
C LEU A 51 15.18 13.54 -9.45
N GLU A 52 14.81 14.18 -10.55
CA GLU A 52 13.76 15.21 -10.58
C GLU A 52 12.39 14.59 -10.28
N ALA A 53 12.07 13.44 -10.87
CA ALA A 53 10.86 12.69 -10.56
C ALA A 53 10.78 12.25 -9.08
N LYS A 54 11.94 11.95 -8.46
CA LYS A 54 12.06 11.69 -7.01
C LYS A 54 12.01 12.97 -6.17
N GLY A 55 11.93 14.16 -6.77
CA GLY A 55 11.91 15.47 -6.07
C GLY A 55 13.23 15.85 -5.40
N LEU A 56 14.33 15.14 -5.70
CA LEU A 56 15.65 15.37 -5.11
C LEU A 56 16.40 16.53 -5.76
N ILE A 57 16.09 16.82 -7.01
CA ILE A 57 16.63 17.95 -7.76
C ILE A 57 15.51 18.68 -8.48
N TYR A 58 15.77 19.90 -8.92
CA TYR A 58 14.85 20.69 -9.73
C TYR A 58 15.60 21.47 -10.80
N VAL A 59 14.91 21.77 -11.90
CA VAL A 59 15.42 22.60 -12.98
C VAL A 59 15.12 24.08 -12.72
N LYS A 60 16.14 24.94 -12.83
CA LYS A 60 15.94 26.39 -12.92
C LYS A 60 16.22 26.83 -14.34
N ALA A 61 15.20 27.38 -15.01
CA ALA A 61 15.28 27.80 -16.40
C ALA A 61 16.53 28.65 -16.67
N LYS A 62 17.27 28.34 -17.73
CA LYS A 62 18.53 28.99 -18.15
C LYS A 62 19.69 28.91 -17.13
N SER A 63 19.53 28.24 -15.99
CA SER A 63 20.51 28.14 -14.92
C SER A 63 21.03 26.73 -14.64
N GLY A 64 20.26 25.69 -14.97
CA GLY A 64 20.63 24.29 -14.80
C GLY A 64 19.89 23.58 -13.67
N TYR A 65 20.48 22.49 -13.19
CA TYR A 65 19.92 21.62 -12.16
C TYR A 65 20.45 21.97 -10.77
N PHE A 66 19.58 21.91 -9.76
CA PHE A 66 19.91 22.24 -8.38
C PHE A 66 19.35 21.18 -7.44
N VAL A 67 20.02 20.93 -6.33
CA VAL A 67 19.53 20.08 -5.25
C VAL A 67 18.30 20.73 -4.63
N SER A 68 17.23 19.96 -4.49
CA SER A 68 15.98 20.45 -3.89
C SER A 68 16.19 20.84 -2.42
N SER A 69 15.63 21.98 -2.01
CA SER A 69 15.59 22.39 -0.61
C SER A 69 14.54 21.61 0.19
N ARG A 70 13.62 20.94 -0.49
CA ARG A 70 12.64 20.03 0.12
C ARG A 70 13.28 18.68 0.38
N GLN A 71 14.14 18.60 1.39
CA GLN A 71 14.29 17.32 2.06
C GLN A 71 12.97 17.07 2.80
N TYR A 72 12.14 16.22 2.26
CA TYR A 72 11.11 15.56 3.04
C TYR A 72 11.80 14.57 4.01
N GLN A 73 12.56 15.13 4.94
CA GLN A 73 12.71 14.48 6.23
C GLN A 73 11.44 14.81 7.01
N SER A 74 10.32 14.24 6.57
CA SER A 74 9.25 13.99 7.51
C SER A 74 9.88 13.12 8.58
N ALA A 75 10.04 13.67 9.78
CA ALA A 75 10.47 12.87 10.92
C ALA A 75 9.56 11.63 10.93
N ALA A 76 10.17 10.44 10.95
CA ALA A 76 9.40 9.22 11.00
C ALA A 76 8.35 9.33 12.12
N PRO A 77 7.10 8.93 11.86
CA PRO A 77 6.07 8.96 12.88
C PRO A 77 6.59 8.25 14.13
N LYS A 78 6.45 8.90 15.29
CA LYS A 78 6.80 8.25 16.56
C LYS A 78 5.82 7.12 16.81
N SER A 79 6.32 5.99 17.29
CA SER A 79 5.45 4.90 17.75
C SER A 79 4.47 5.43 18.79
N PRO A 80 3.18 5.10 18.70
CA PRO A 80 2.20 5.52 19.70
C PRO A 80 2.56 4.94 21.07
N SER A 81 2.46 5.77 22.11
CA SER A 81 2.69 5.36 23.49
C SER A 81 1.35 5.22 24.20
N PHE A 82 0.90 3.99 24.40
CA PHE A 82 -0.33 3.69 25.13
C PHE A 82 -0.24 2.30 25.78
N GLU A 83 -1.10 2.05 26.75
CA GLU A 83 -1.27 0.73 27.36
C GLU A 83 -2.13 -0.15 26.45
N SER A 84 -1.55 -1.25 25.96
CA SER A 84 -2.29 -2.25 25.17
C SER A 84 -3.12 -3.13 26.11
N LYS A 85 -4.44 -3.06 25.96
CA LYS A 85 -5.40 -3.91 26.68
C LYS A 85 -6.62 -4.18 25.82
N ALA A 86 -7.32 -5.28 26.07
CA ALA A 86 -8.54 -5.61 25.36
C ALA A 86 -9.62 -4.54 25.56
N ARG A 87 -10.17 -3.99 24.48
CA ARG A 87 -11.25 -2.98 24.53
C ARG A 87 -12.24 -3.15 23.39
N GLN A 88 -13.44 -2.65 23.60
CA GLN A 88 -14.43 -2.55 22.54
C GLN A 88 -14.10 -1.36 21.62
N VAL A 89 -14.43 -1.49 20.33
CA VAL A 89 -14.30 -0.38 19.37
C VAL A 89 -15.40 0.65 19.65
N SER A 90 -15.00 1.92 19.75
CA SER A 90 -15.88 3.08 19.97
C SER A 90 -15.71 4.11 18.85
N ASN A 91 -16.52 5.16 18.85
CA ASN A 91 -16.45 6.30 17.91
C ASN A 91 -16.79 5.97 16.44
N LEU A 92 -17.70 5.04 16.19
CA LEU A 92 -18.20 4.74 14.85
C LEU A 92 -18.81 5.98 14.15
N ASP A 93 -19.47 6.86 14.90
CA ASP A 93 -20.06 8.10 14.38
C ASP A 93 -19.01 9.06 13.84
N LEU A 94 -17.87 9.20 14.52
CA LEU A 94 -16.75 10.03 14.04
C LEU A 94 -16.18 9.47 12.73
N GLN A 95 -16.06 8.15 12.62
CA GLN A 95 -15.59 7.50 11.40
C GLN A 95 -16.53 7.75 10.23
N ASN A 96 -17.84 7.65 10.45
CA ASN A 96 -18.87 7.96 9.45
C ASN A 96 -18.78 9.43 9.00
N GLN A 97 -18.56 10.37 9.93
CA GLN A 97 -18.38 11.79 9.60
C GLN A 97 -17.15 12.01 8.72
N ILE A 98 -16.00 11.39 9.05
CA ILE A 98 -14.77 11.48 8.25
C ILE A 98 -15.00 10.93 6.84
N GLN A 99 -15.67 9.79 6.72
CA GLN A 99 -15.96 9.18 5.42
C GLN A 99 -16.91 10.06 4.59
N THR A 100 -17.94 10.63 5.20
CA THR A 100 -18.86 11.55 4.53
C THR A 100 -18.14 12.83 4.09
N ALA A 101 -17.28 13.39 4.93
CA ALA A 101 -16.49 14.59 4.58
C ALA A 101 -15.55 14.35 3.41
N SER A 102 -14.98 13.14 3.27
CA SER A 102 -14.05 12.82 2.17
C SER A 102 -14.72 12.72 0.78
N ILE A 103 -16.04 12.68 0.71
CA ILE A 103 -16.81 12.68 -0.55
C ILE A 103 -17.19 14.12 -0.99
N GLN A 104 -16.99 15.12 -0.13
CA GLN A 104 -17.37 16.50 -0.43
C GLN A 104 -16.39 17.14 -1.43
N ASN A 105 -16.92 17.63 -2.56
CA ASN A 105 -16.15 18.14 -3.70
C ASN A 105 -15.25 19.36 -3.41
N HIS A 106 -15.46 20.06 -2.29
CA HIS A 106 -14.67 21.24 -1.92
C HIS A 106 -13.51 20.92 -0.96
N LEU A 107 -13.38 19.67 -0.54
CA LEU A 107 -12.29 19.20 0.33
C LEU A 107 -11.31 18.34 -0.44
N THR A 108 -10.04 18.43 -0.10
CA THR A 108 -9.03 17.48 -0.57
C THR A 108 -9.23 16.16 0.20
N PRO A 109 -9.55 15.04 -0.47
CA PRO A 109 -9.95 13.79 0.19
C PRO A 109 -8.76 13.01 0.74
N LEU A 110 -8.01 13.58 1.69
CA LEU A 110 -6.84 12.94 2.30
C LEU A 110 -7.18 11.71 3.14
N GLY A 111 -8.44 11.58 3.58
CA GLY A 111 -8.94 10.43 4.34
C GLY A 111 -9.49 9.28 3.48
N ALA A 112 -9.56 9.45 2.15
CA ALA A 112 -10.06 8.45 1.22
C ALA A 112 -8.92 7.86 0.39
N ILE A 113 -8.83 6.54 0.35
CA ILE A 113 -7.90 5.85 -0.55
C ILE A 113 -8.66 5.51 -1.83
N GLN A 114 -8.44 6.31 -2.86
CA GLN A 114 -8.98 6.09 -4.19
C GLN A 114 -7.87 6.23 -5.23
N LEU A 115 -7.89 5.38 -6.24
CA LEU A 115 -7.04 5.55 -7.40
C LEU A 115 -7.40 6.85 -8.12
N SER A 116 -6.39 7.60 -8.55
CA SER A 116 -6.64 8.71 -9.46
C SER A 116 -7.33 8.19 -10.73
N PRO A 117 -8.39 8.86 -11.22
CA PRO A 117 -9.09 8.45 -12.44
C PRO A 117 -8.17 8.24 -13.64
N HIS A 118 -7.07 8.97 -13.72
CA HIS A 118 -6.08 8.84 -14.80
C HIS A 118 -5.29 7.52 -14.76
N LEU A 119 -5.26 6.83 -13.63
CA LEU A 119 -4.58 5.54 -13.49
C LEU A 119 -5.49 4.35 -13.84
N ILE A 120 -6.78 4.59 -14.07
CA ILE A 120 -7.73 3.53 -14.39
C ILE A 120 -7.65 3.23 -15.89
N PRO A 121 -7.26 2.02 -16.32
CA PRO A 121 -7.08 1.68 -17.73
C PRO A 121 -8.43 1.37 -18.41
N VAL A 122 -9.30 2.38 -18.52
CA VAL A 122 -10.70 2.23 -18.99
C VAL A 122 -10.80 1.52 -20.33
N ASP A 123 -9.92 1.86 -21.29
CA ASP A 123 -9.96 1.21 -22.62
C ASP A 123 -9.53 -0.26 -22.57
N GLY A 124 -8.60 -0.61 -21.68
CA GLY A 124 -8.22 -2.00 -21.43
C GLY A 124 -9.38 -2.79 -20.84
N LEU A 125 -10.04 -2.23 -19.81
CA LEU A 125 -11.22 -2.83 -19.19
C LEU A 125 -12.36 -3.01 -20.20
N ARG A 126 -12.65 -1.99 -21.03
CA ARG A 126 -13.68 -2.06 -22.06
C ARG A 126 -13.41 -3.20 -23.05
N ARG A 127 -12.19 -3.32 -23.57
CA ARG A 127 -11.81 -4.41 -24.48
C ARG A 127 -11.96 -5.78 -23.82
N SER A 128 -11.56 -5.92 -22.56
CA SER A 128 -11.69 -7.18 -21.81
C SER A 128 -13.15 -7.57 -21.60
N LEU A 129 -14.00 -6.62 -21.21
CA LEU A 129 -15.44 -6.85 -21.06
C LEU A 129 -16.10 -7.24 -22.38
N GLN A 130 -15.80 -6.54 -23.48
CA GLN A 130 -16.33 -6.88 -24.79
C GLN A 130 -15.90 -8.28 -25.25
N ARG A 131 -14.67 -8.69 -24.96
CA ARG A 131 -14.19 -10.04 -25.25
C ARG A 131 -14.92 -11.09 -24.42
N ALA A 132 -15.08 -10.84 -23.13
CA ALA A 132 -15.81 -11.75 -22.24
C ALA A 132 -17.26 -11.93 -22.72
N LEU A 133 -17.97 -10.84 -23.00
CA LEU A 133 -19.35 -10.89 -23.49
C LEU A 133 -19.53 -11.66 -24.81
N LYS A 134 -18.55 -11.62 -25.72
CA LYS A 134 -18.59 -12.40 -26.97
C LYS A 134 -18.56 -13.91 -26.76
N HIS A 135 -18.00 -14.37 -25.65
CA HIS A 135 -17.83 -15.78 -25.33
C HIS A 135 -18.77 -16.26 -24.22
N CYS A 136 -19.57 -15.35 -23.65
CA CYS A 136 -20.55 -15.67 -22.63
C CYS A 136 -21.59 -16.68 -23.13
N GLN A 137 -21.90 -17.64 -22.29
CA GLN A 137 -22.97 -18.63 -22.48
C GLN A 137 -24.09 -18.37 -21.47
N PRO A 138 -25.33 -18.82 -21.73
CA PRO A 138 -26.43 -18.68 -20.76
C PRO A 138 -26.09 -19.22 -19.36
N GLU A 139 -25.27 -20.28 -19.30
CA GLU A 139 -24.83 -20.92 -18.07
C GLU A 139 -23.96 -20.01 -17.19
N ASP A 140 -23.25 -19.06 -17.77
CA ASP A 140 -22.42 -18.09 -17.06
C ASP A 140 -23.25 -17.13 -16.20
N PHE A 141 -24.56 -17.04 -16.43
CA PHE A 141 -25.50 -16.22 -15.66
C PHE A 141 -26.24 -17.03 -14.57
N LEU A 142 -25.94 -18.32 -14.43
CA LEU A 142 -26.49 -19.16 -13.40
C LEU A 142 -25.58 -19.20 -12.16
N TYR A 143 -25.99 -19.93 -11.13
CA TYR A 143 -25.16 -20.14 -9.93
C TYR A 143 -23.87 -20.87 -10.28
N CYS A 144 -22.75 -20.29 -9.96
CA CYS A 144 -21.46 -20.95 -10.11
C CYS A 144 -21.12 -21.83 -8.89
N ASN A 145 -19.97 -22.51 -8.94
CA ASN A 145 -19.43 -23.25 -7.81
C ASN A 145 -19.31 -22.33 -6.57
N LYS A 146 -19.52 -22.87 -5.38
CA LYS A 146 -19.42 -22.16 -4.09
C LYS A 146 -18.07 -21.45 -3.88
N GLN A 147 -17.00 -21.97 -4.49
CA GLN A 147 -15.68 -21.34 -4.46
C GLN A 147 -15.53 -20.21 -5.47
N GLY A 148 -16.48 -20.04 -6.38
CA GLY A 148 -16.43 -19.08 -7.48
C GLY A 148 -16.01 -19.71 -8.80
N HIS A 149 -15.97 -18.90 -9.86
CA HIS A 149 -15.74 -19.33 -11.23
C HIS A 149 -14.35 -19.97 -11.39
N GLU A 150 -14.28 -21.19 -11.91
CA GLU A 150 -13.06 -22.00 -11.98
C GLU A 150 -11.95 -21.32 -12.80
N GLN A 151 -12.29 -20.75 -13.98
CA GLN A 151 -11.31 -20.07 -14.81
C GLN A 151 -10.71 -18.85 -14.11
N LEU A 152 -11.47 -18.12 -13.29
CA LEU A 152 -10.94 -17.00 -12.49
C LEU A 152 -9.97 -17.51 -11.43
N ARG A 153 -10.32 -18.58 -10.70
CA ARG A 153 -9.45 -19.19 -9.69
C ARG A 153 -8.15 -19.69 -10.29
N LYS A 154 -8.23 -20.33 -11.47
CA LYS A 154 -7.05 -20.77 -12.22
C LYS A 154 -6.18 -19.58 -12.65
N ALA A 155 -6.77 -18.53 -13.21
CA ALA A 155 -6.04 -17.34 -13.61
C ALA A 155 -5.33 -16.65 -12.44
N LEU A 156 -5.94 -16.63 -11.25
CA LEU A 156 -5.31 -16.13 -10.03
C LEU A 156 -4.16 -17.02 -9.57
N SER A 157 -4.33 -18.34 -9.57
CA SER A 157 -3.25 -19.30 -9.24
C SER A 157 -2.05 -19.14 -10.18
N ASP A 158 -2.30 -19.01 -11.49
CA ASP A 158 -1.24 -18.82 -12.49
C ASP A 158 -0.54 -17.47 -12.31
N HIS A 159 -1.28 -16.40 -12.06
CA HIS A 159 -0.72 -15.06 -11.81
C HIS A 159 0.19 -15.04 -10.58
N TRP A 160 -0.25 -15.59 -9.45
CA TRP A 160 0.58 -15.64 -8.24
C TRP A 160 1.83 -16.51 -8.39
N ARG A 161 1.76 -17.52 -9.25
CA ARG A 161 2.93 -18.37 -9.57
C ARG A 161 4.05 -17.57 -10.24
N GLU A 162 3.72 -16.54 -11.03
CA GLU A 162 4.70 -15.63 -11.63
C GLU A 162 5.49 -14.85 -10.55
N ASP A 163 4.86 -14.57 -9.41
CA ASP A 163 5.46 -13.94 -8.24
C ASP A 163 6.10 -14.94 -7.25
N GLY A 164 6.16 -16.22 -7.60
CA GLY A 164 6.73 -17.28 -6.76
C GLY A 164 5.80 -17.77 -5.65
N ILE A 165 4.50 -17.41 -5.68
CA ILE A 165 3.50 -17.84 -4.71
C ILE A 165 2.69 -19.00 -5.29
N TYR A 166 2.77 -20.16 -4.64
CA TYR A 166 2.12 -21.38 -5.10
C TYR A 166 0.85 -21.66 -4.30
N VAL A 167 -0.32 -21.40 -4.89
CA VAL A 167 -1.63 -21.71 -4.33
C VAL A 167 -2.39 -22.57 -5.33
N ALA A 168 -2.91 -23.70 -4.89
CA ALA A 168 -3.70 -24.58 -5.74
C ALA A 168 -5.06 -23.93 -6.07
N THR A 169 -5.58 -24.21 -7.26
CA THR A 169 -6.85 -23.62 -7.74
C THR A 169 -8.02 -23.97 -6.80
N GLU A 170 -7.99 -25.15 -6.20
CA GLU A 170 -8.96 -25.65 -5.23
C GLU A 170 -8.91 -24.97 -3.86
N ASP A 171 -7.80 -24.30 -3.53
CA ASP A 171 -7.64 -23.57 -2.27
C ASP A 171 -8.08 -22.10 -2.38
N ILE A 172 -8.52 -21.66 -3.57
CA ILE A 172 -8.94 -20.28 -3.82
C ILE A 172 -10.47 -20.17 -3.71
N PHE A 173 -10.93 -19.22 -2.92
CA PHE A 173 -12.33 -18.83 -2.81
C PHE A 173 -12.53 -17.39 -3.27
N ILE A 174 -13.44 -17.18 -4.20
CA ILE A 174 -13.82 -15.84 -4.70
C ILE A 174 -14.90 -15.27 -3.79
N THR A 175 -14.66 -14.05 -3.31
CA THR A 175 -15.60 -13.30 -2.47
C THR A 175 -15.89 -11.92 -3.05
N ASN A 176 -16.90 -11.23 -2.52
CA ASN A 176 -17.23 -9.86 -2.92
C ASN A 176 -16.27 -8.83 -2.32
N GLY A 177 -14.96 -9.11 -2.40
CA GLY A 177 -13.90 -8.26 -1.88
C GLY A 177 -13.30 -8.76 -0.56
N CYS A 178 -12.23 -8.11 -0.11
CA CYS A 178 -11.43 -8.50 1.04
C CYS A 178 -12.22 -8.38 2.37
N MET A 179 -12.99 -7.32 2.57
CA MET A 179 -13.70 -7.08 3.84
C MET A 179 -14.77 -8.14 4.13
N PRO A 180 -15.64 -8.57 3.17
CA PRO A 180 -16.51 -9.71 3.37
C PRO A 180 -15.77 -11.01 3.66
N ALA A 181 -14.64 -11.28 3.00
CA ALA A 181 -13.82 -12.45 3.28
C ALA A 181 -13.30 -12.46 4.71
N LEU A 182 -12.72 -11.35 5.17
CA LEU A 182 -12.23 -11.20 6.55
C LEU A 182 -13.36 -11.37 7.57
N SER A 183 -14.52 -10.76 7.30
CA SER A 183 -15.69 -10.88 8.18
C SER A 183 -16.12 -12.34 8.34
N LEU A 184 -16.21 -13.10 7.26
CA LEU A 184 -16.54 -14.53 7.31
C LEU A 184 -15.50 -15.34 8.08
N LEU A 185 -14.21 -15.13 7.82
CA LEU A 185 -13.13 -15.82 8.53
C LEU A 185 -13.15 -15.54 10.03
N ILE A 186 -13.31 -14.27 10.42
CA ILE A 186 -13.35 -13.87 11.83
C ILE A 186 -14.54 -14.52 12.54
N GLN A 187 -15.71 -14.56 11.89
CA GLN A 187 -16.89 -15.22 12.45
C GLN A 187 -16.71 -16.72 12.64
N GLN A 188 -15.94 -17.39 11.78
CA GLN A 188 -15.66 -18.82 11.91
C GLN A 188 -14.63 -19.13 12.99
N ILE A 189 -13.64 -18.25 13.20
CA ILE A 189 -12.49 -18.52 14.09
C ILE A 189 -12.75 -18.00 15.50
N SER A 190 -13.60 -16.99 15.66
CA SER A 190 -13.82 -16.29 16.93
C SER A 190 -15.30 -16.12 17.26
N GLN A 191 -15.60 -15.85 18.53
CA GLN A 191 -16.94 -15.58 19.06
C GLN A 191 -17.07 -14.14 19.54
N GLU A 192 -18.31 -13.69 19.80
CA GLU A 192 -18.57 -12.38 20.43
C GLU A 192 -17.80 -12.26 21.75
N GLY A 193 -17.13 -11.12 21.96
CA GLY A 193 -16.31 -10.86 23.13
C GLY A 193 -14.86 -11.35 23.06
N ASP A 194 -14.50 -12.18 22.07
CA ASP A 194 -13.11 -12.57 21.85
C ASP A 194 -12.25 -11.37 21.43
N SER A 195 -10.99 -11.43 21.80
CA SER A 195 -10.00 -10.38 21.48
C SER A 195 -9.21 -10.72 20.22
N ILE A 196 -8.93 -9.68 19.43
CA ILE A 196 -8.17 -9.74 18.17
C ILE A 196 -7.03 -8.75 18.25
N LEU A 197 -5.80 -9.20 17.96
CA LEU A 197 -4.62 -8.34 17.84
C LEU A 197 -4.66 -7.59 16.52
N ILE A 198 -4.45 -6.28 16.56
CA ILE A 198 -4.38 -5.41 15.38
C ILE A 198 -3.22 -4.43 15.49
N PRO A 199 -2.57 -4.03 14.39
CA PRO A 199 -1.62 -2.92 14.42
C PRO A 199 -2.34 -1.60 14.68
N THR A 200 -1.65 -0.64 15.28
CA THR A 200 -2.15 0.72 15.43
C THR A 200 -1.07 1.71 14.96
N PRO A 201 -1.40 2.62 14.04
CA PRO A 201 -2.72 2.84 13.41
C PRO A 201 -3.14 1.74 12.43
N THR A 202 -4.46 1.58 12.20
CA THR A 202 -5.02 0.60 11.27
C THR A 202 -6.16 1.19 10.44
N PHE A 203 -6.55 0.48 9.39
CA PHE A 203 -7.64 0.89 8.51
C PHE A 203 -8.98 0.89 9.26
N ASN A 204 -9.70 2.02 9.20
CA ASN A 204 -10.95 2.22 9.92
C ASN A 204 -12.04 1.19 9.56
N GLY A 205 -12.07 0.68 8.33
CA GLY A 205 -12.99 -0.37 7.92
C GLY A 205 -12.82 -1.67 8.72
N GLN A 206 -11.59 -2.02 9.12
CA GLN A 206 -11.34 -3.16 10.01
C GLN A 206 -11.95 -2.91 11.39
N LEU A 207 -11.80 -1.70 11.94
CA LEU A 207 -12.39 -1.34 13.23
C LEU A 207 -13.92 -1.41 13.18
N GLN A 208 -14.55 -0.90 12.13
CA GLN A 208 -16.01 -0.98 11.94
C GLN A 208 -16.48 -2.44 11.86
N MET A 209 -15.77 -3.27 11.10
CA MET A 209 -16.10 -4.69 10.99
C MET A 209 -15.99 -5.40 12.36
N LEU A 210 -14.89 -5.19 13.09
CA LEU A 210 -14.70 -5.81 14.40
C LEU A 210 -15.73 -5.33 15.42
N ALA A 211 -16.12 -4.05 15.37
CA ALA A 211 -17.19 -3.50 16.19
C ALA A 211 -18.54 -4.14 15.88
N SER A 212 -18.90 -4.29 14.59
CA SER A 212 -20.15 -4.91 14.17
C SER A 212 -20.23 -6.39 14.57
N LEU A 213 -19.09 -7.07 14.60
CA LEU A 213 -18.98 -8.44 15.08
C LEU A 213 -18.83 -8.55 16.61
N LYS A 214 -18.86 -7.42 17.33
CA LYS A 214 -18.69 -7.32 18.78
C LYS A 214 -17.41 -7.98 19.30
N ARG A 215 -16.33 -7.87 18.52
CA ARG A 215 -15.01 -8.33 18.93
C ARG A 215 -14.29 -7.24 19.70
N LYS A 216 -13.49 -7.62 20.70
CA LYS A 216 -12.55 -6.74 21.39
C LYS A 216 -11.28 -6.63 20.55
N ILE A 217 -10.57 -5.53 20.70
CA ILE A 217 -9.27 -5.33 20.06
C ILE A 217 -8.18 -5.18 21.12
N ILE A 218 -7.00 -5.70 20.80
CA ILE A 218 -5.74 -5.41 21.48
C ILE A 218 -4.85 -4.74 20.46
N GLU A 219 -4.55 -3.46 20.68
CA GLU A 219 -3.78 -2.65 19.74
C GLU A 219 -2.28 -2.84 20.01
N ILE A 220 -1.56 -3.17 18.95
CA ILE A 220 -0.10 -3.29 18.97
C ILE A 220 0.48 -2.09 18.23
N PRO A 221 1.36 -1.29 18.84
CA PRO A 221 1.98 -0.15 18.19
C PRO A 221 2.70 -0.54 16.91
N ALA A 222 2.56 0.30 15.88
CA ALA A 222 3.29 0.16 14.63
C ALA A 222 3.88 1.51 14.22
N ASP A 223 5.04 1.49 13.56
CA ASP A 223 5.71 2.64 13.00
C ASP A 223 6.24 2.33 11.58
N HIS A 224 7.09 3.19 11.02
CA HIS A 224 7.69 3.01 9.70
C HIS A 224 8.54 1.74 9.53
N ARG A 225 8.89 1.05 10.62
CA ARG A 225 9.64 -0.22 10.61
C ARG A 225 8.71 -1.42 10.69
N GLY A 226 7.44 -1.20 10.99
CA GLY A 226 6.42 -2.22 11.15
C GLY A 226 5.83 -2.28 12.56
N ILE A 227 5.22 -3.42 12.87
CA ILE A 227 4.57 -3.67 14.16
C ILE A 227 5.61 -3.98 15.25
N ASP A 228 5.31 -3.60 16.50
CA ASP A 228 6.10 -3.97 17.68
C ASP A 228 6.00 -5.49 17.93
N LEU A 229 7.03 -6.20 17.48
CA LEU A 229 7.07 -7.67 17.55
C LEU A 229 7.17 -8.21 18.98
N GLU A 230 7.81 -7.48 19.89
CA GLU A 230 7.94 -7.90 21.29
C GLU A 230 6.58 -7.89 21.98
N ARG A 231 5.80 -6.83 21.77
CA ARG A 231 4.43 -6.74 22.28
C ARG A 231 3.49 -7.76 21.60
N LEU A 232 3.62 -7.95 20.30
CA LEU A 232 2.85 -8.95 19.60
C LEU A 232 3.09 -10.34 20.19
N GLU A 233 4.34 -10.73 20.33
CA GLU A 233 4.75 -12.02 20.89
C GLU A 233 4.25 -12.17 22.35
N PHE A 234 4.34 -11.11 23.15
CA PHE A 234 3.84 -11.10 24.52
C PHE A 234 2.34 -11.49 24.58
N PHE A 235 1.48 -10.79 23.83
CA PHE A 235 0.04 -11.07 23.85
C PHE A 235 -0.33 -12.41 23.21
N MET A 236 0.43 -12.87 22.20
CA MET A 236 0.26 -14.21 21.65
C MET A 236 0.57 -15.31 22.66
N LYS A 237 1.62 -15.15 23.46
CA LYS A 237 2.00 -16.11 24.51
C LYS A 237 1.02 -16.13 25.69
N GLN A 238 0.43 -15.00 26.03
CA GLN A 238 -0.59 -14.90 27.09
C GLN A 238 -1.89 -15.66 26.72
N GLY A 239 -2.14 -15.88 25.43
CA GLY A 239 -3.37 -16.54 24.97
C GLY A 239 -4.62 -15.64 25.06
N ASP A 240 -4.45 -14.33 25.26
CA ASP A 240 -5.54 -13.36 25.40
C ASP A 240 -6.29 -13.07 24.08
N ALA A 241 -5.70 -13.44 22.95
CA ALA A 241 -6.24 -13.18 21.65
C ALA A 241 -6.47 -14.46 20.83
N LYS A 242 -7.59 -14.51 20.10
CA LYS A 242 -7.95 -15.64 19.23
C LYS A 242 -7.22 -15.60 17.90
N LEU A 243 -6.95 -14.41 17.37
CA LEU A 243 -6.27 -14.22 16.10
C LEU A 243 -5.55 -12.86 16.06
N CYS A 244 -4.65 -12.73 15.10
CA CYS A 244 -3.97 -11.49 14.76
C CYS A 244 -4.32 -11.11 13.32
N LEU A 245 -4.76 -9.85 13.13
CA LEU A 245 -5.11 -9.31 11.83
C LEU A 245 -4.02 -8.33 11.38
N LEU A 246 -3.20 -8.75 10.43
CA LEU A 246 -2.04 -7.99 9.95
C LEU A 246 -2.14 -7.72 8.46
N THR A 247 -1.55 -6.60 8.04
CA THR A 247 -1.29 -6.28 6.64
C THR A 247 0.22 -6.28 6.43
N ALA A 248 0.75 -7.28 5.73
CA ALA A 248 2.19 -7.48 5.59
C ALA A 248 2.86 -6.40 4.73
N ASN A 249 2.16 -5.88 3.72
CA ASN A 249 2.64 -4.83 2.82
C ASN A 249 1.56 -3.76 2.66
N PHE A 250 1.98 -2.52 2.43
CA PHE A 250 1.07 -1.39 2.18
C PHE A 250 0.06 -1.17 3.30
N GLN A 251 0.53 -1.24 4.54
CA GLN A 251 -0.29 -0.92 5.71
C GLN A 251 -0.93 0.47 5.56
N ASN A 252 -2.21 0.57 5.89
CA ASN A 252 -2.96 1.81 5.83
C ASN A 252 -3.49 2.21 7.22
N PRO A 253 -3.15 3.42 7.74
CA PRO A 253 -2.07 4.33 7.25
C PRO A 253 -0.70 3.79 7.66
N LEU A 254 0.36 4.11 6.95
CA LEU A 254 1.82 4.12 7.23
C LEU A 254 2.62 3.81 5.97
#